data_f9e6942bc5cd361053d83f919aa61ce1
#
_entry.id   f9e6942bc5cd361053d83f919aa61ce1
#
_cell.length_a   1.000
_cell.length_b   1.000
_cell.length_c   1.000
_cell.angle_alpha   90.00
_cell.angle_beta   90.00
_cell.angle_gamma   90.00
#
_symmetry.space_group_name_H-M   'P 1'
#
loop_
_entity.id
_entity.type
_entity.pdbx_description
1 polymer ?
#
loop_
_entity_poly.entity_id
_entity_poly.type
_entity_poly.pdbx_seq_one_letter_code
_entity_poly.pdbx_strand_id
1 'polypeptide(L)'
;EHLPECTPLYDVPIRVGSKVALKTGYVSDIYTVMNIDDDEVQCDRRETHEQKTFRLDELVTVAEFGEAIYPTLKPIDTVENAPDSDLWHTLIEADNYHALQLLEYLYAEKVDCIYIDPPYNTGAKDWKYNNDYVDSSDAYRHSKWLSMMEKRLRIAKKLLNPNDSVLIVTIDEKE
;
A
#
# COMPACT_ATOMS: atom_id res chain seq x y z
N GLU A 1 -2.52 -24.40 -2.56
CA GLU A 1 -3.19 -23.12 -2.83
C GLU A 1 -2.61 -22.55 -4.11
N HIS A 2 -3.43 -22.38 -5.14
CA HIS A 2 -3.00 -21.70 -6.36
C HIS A 2 -2.91 -20.21 -6.06
N LEU A 3 -1.73 -19.61 -6.29
CA LEU A 3 -1.58 -18.16 -6.27
C LEU A 3 -2.42 -17.56 -7.40
N PRO A 4 -3.08 -16.41 -7.17
CA PRO A 4 -3.84 -15.76 -8.21
C PRO A 4 -2.92 -15.40 -9.38
N GLU A 5 -3.38 -15.63 -10.61
CA GLU A 5 -2.59 -15.34 -11.83
C GLU A 5 -2.34 -13.85 -12.03
N CYS A 6 -3.14 -12.99 -11.38
CA CYS A 6 -2.96 -11.54 -11.44
C CYS A 6 -3.46 -10.84 -10.16
N THR A 7 -3.03 -9.61 -9.97
CA THR A 7 -3.41 -8.72 -8.87
C THR A 7 -4.19 -7.52 -9.41
N PRO A 8 -5.41 -7.23 -8.92
CA PRO A 8 -6.16 -6.06 -9.35
C PRO A 8 -5.55 -4.76 -8.82
N LEU A 9 -5.49 -3.73 -9.68
CA LEU A 9 -4.96 -2.40 -9.42
C LEU A 9 -6.09 -1.38 -9.56
N TYR A 10 -6.84 -1.13 -8.50
CA TYR A 10 -8.10 -0.37 -8.54
C TYR A 10 -7.95 1.10 -8.95
N ASP A 11 -6.84 1.75 -8.63
CA ASP A 11 -6.62 3.18 -8.92
C ASP A 11 -5.75 3.43 -10.17
N VAL A 12 -5.50 2.41 -10.97
CA VAL A 12 -4.75 2.55 -12.22
C VAL A 12 -5.73 2.77 -13.37
N PRO A 13 -5.64 3.91 -14.10
CA PRO A 13 -6.54 4.20 -15.20
C PRO A 13 -6.38 3.18 -16.33
N ILE A 14 -7.52 2.74 -16.86
CA ILE A 14 -7.57 1.83 -18.01
C ILE A 14 -7.24 2.63 -19.28
N ARG A 15 -6.32 2.12 -20.07
CA ARG A 15 -5.86 2.70 -21.34
C ARG A 15 -5.77 1.62 -22.40
N VAL A 16 -5.70 2.00 -23.67
CA VAL A 16 -5.38 1.06 -24.77
C VAL A 16 -4.04 0.38 -24.46
N GLY A 17 -4.00 -0.94 -24.54
CA GLY A 17 -2.87 -1.78 -24.15
C GLY A 17 -2.85 -2.20 -22.68
N SER A 18 -3.74 -1.67 -21.83
CA SER A 18 -3.86 -2.13 -20.43
C SER A 18 -4.31 -3.58 -20.39
N LYS A 19 -3.77 -4.34 -19.43
CA LYS A 19 -4.30 -5.63 -19.02
C LYS A 19 -5.42 -5.39 -18.02
N VAL A 20 -6.57 -5.99 -18.26
CA VAL A 20 -7.76 -5.80 -17.44
C VAL A 20 -8.45 -7.13 -17.13
N ALA A 21 -9.21 -7.14 -16.05
CA ALA A 21 -10.14 -8.22 -15.71
C ALA A 21 -11.49 -7.64 -15.27
N LEU A 22 -12.52 -8.47 -15.21
CA LEU A 22 -13.80 -8.07 -14.66
C LEU A 22 -13.70 -7.90 -13.13
N LYS A 23 -14.29 -6.83 -12.61
CA LYS A 23 -14.38 -6.57 -11.15
C LYS A 23 -15.16 -7.65 -10.41
N THR A 24 -16.14 -8.25 -11.09
CA THR A 24 -17.00 -9.30 -10.57
C THR A 24 -16.65 -10.63 -11.24
N GLY A 25 -16.15 -11.61 -10.50
CA GLY A 25 -15.79 -12.92 -11.03
C GLY A 25 -14.40 -13.38 -10.64
N TYR A 26 -13.95 -14.44 -11.29
CA TYR A 26 -12.57 -14.90 -11.13
C TYR A 26 -11.63 -13.97 -11.90
N VAL A 27 -10.64 -13.42 -11.21
CA VAL A 27 -9.60 -12.53 -11.79
C VAL A 27 -8.65 -13.29 -12.74
N SER A 28 -8.97 -14.55 -13.06
CA SER A 28 -8.20 -15.40 -13.97
C SER A 28 -8.36 -15.07 -15.44
N ASP A 29 -9.48 -14.43 -15.82
CA ASP A 29 -9.72 -14.07 -17.21
C ASP A 29 -9.12 -12.70 -17.53
N ILE A 30 -7.90 -12.71 -18.08
CA ILE A 30 -7.17 -11.49 -18.43
C ILE A 30 -7.46 -11.10 -19.89
N TYR A 31 -7.76 -9.83 -20.08
CA TYR A 31 -8.01 -9.21 -21.38
C TYR A 31 -7.01 -8.09 -21.63
N THR A 32 -6.68 -7.85 -22.89
CA THR A 32 -5.93 -6.68 -23.32
C THR A 32 -6.88 -5.68 -23.96
N VAL A 33 -6.83 -4.43 -23.54
CA VAL A 33 -7.63 -3.35 -24.10
C VAL A 33 -7.12 -2.97 -25.48
N MET A 34 -7.99 -3.12 -26.49
CA MET A 34 -7.67 -2.80 -27.90
C MET A 34 -8.15 -1.41 -28.30
N ASN A 35 -9.32 -1.01 -27.82
CA ASN A 35 -9.91 0.29 -28.09
C ASN A 35 -10.83 0.71 -26.94
N ILE A 36 -10.99 2.02 -26.76
CA ILE A 36 -11.92 2.63 -25.80
C ILE A 36 -12.70 3.69 -26.57
N ASP A 37 -14.03 3.57 -26.52
CA ASP A 37 -14.97 4.52 -27.12
C ASP A 37 -16.00 4.90 -26.05
N ASP A 38 -15.84 6.09 -25.48
CA ASP A 38 -16.57 6.56 -24.30
C ASP A 38 -16.51 5.55 -23.14
N ASP A 39 -17.63 4.90 -22.82
CA ASP A 39 -17.74 3.90 -21.76
C ASP A 39 -17.58 2.45 -22.23
N GLU A 40 -17.42 2.24 -23.55
CA GLU A 40 -17.26 0.91 -24.13
C GLU A 40 -15.79 0.59 -24.39
N VAL A 41 -15.35 -0.56 -23.90
CA VAL A 41 -13.97 -1.03 -23.99
C VAL A 41 -13.93 -2.33 -24.80
N GLN A 42 -13.30 -2.29 -25.95
CA GLN A 42 -13.05 -3.46 -26.78
C GLN A 42 -11.80 -4.17 -26.29
N CYS A 43 -11.92 -5.42 -25.93
CA CYS A 43 -10.89 -6.23 -25.33
C CYS A 43 -10.63 -7.50 -26.13
N ASP A 44 -9.38 -7.92 -26.16
CA ASP A 44 -8.94 -9.21 -26.68
C ASP A 44 -8.61 -10.16 -25.50
N ARG A 45 -9.25 -11.33 -25.47
CA ARG A 45 -8.98 -12.31 -24.42
C ARG A 45 -7.63 -12.99 -24.67
N ARG A 46 -6.74 -12.95 -23.68
CA ARG A 46 -5.35 -13.41 -23.81
C ARG A 46 -5.20 -14.82 -24.33
N GLU A 47 -6.00 -15.78 -23.82
CA GLU A 47 -5.82 -17.19 -24.14
C GLU A 47 -6.46 -17.62 -25.47
N THR A 48 -7.60 -17.02 -25.83
CA THR A 48 -8.42 -17.44 -26.94
C THR A 48 -8.44 -16.47 -28.11
N HIS A 49 -7.91 -15.24 -27.93
CA HIS A 49 -8.00 -14.12 -28.86
C HIS A 49 -9.47 -13.79 -29.25
N GLU A 50 -10.40 -14.12 -28.36
CA GLU A 50 -11.78 -13.76 -28.53
C GLU A 50 -12.01 -12.29 -28.19
N GLN A 51 -12.57 -11.52 -29.12
CA GLN A 51 -12.89 -10.11 -28.87
C GLN A 51 -14.17 -9.98 -28.11
N LYS A 52 -14.17 -9.19 -27.05
CA LYS A 52 -15.33 -8.85 -26.24
C LYS A 52 -15.38 -7.36 -25.95
N THR A 53 -16.60 -6.84 -25.83
CA THR A 53 -16.82 -5.46 -25.41
C THR A 53 -17.41 -5.47 -24.00
N PHE A 54 -16.84 -4.63 -23.14
CA PHE A 54 -17.26 -4.45 -21.75
C PHE A 54 -17.49 -2.97 -21.48
N ARG A 55 -18.18 -2.66 -20.41
CA ARG A 55 -18.26 -1.29 -19.92
C ARG A 55 -17.00 -0.98 -19.09
N LEU A 56 -16.56 0.27 -19.17
CA LEU A 56 -15.35 0.73 -18.45
C LEU A 56 -15.47 0.54 -16.94
N ASP A 57 -16.67 0.73 -16.38
CA ASP A 57 -16.95 0.58 -14.95
C ASP A 57 -16.96 -0.89 -14.47
N GLU A 58 -17.07 -1.86 -15.36
CA GLU A 58 -17.00 -3.30 -15.05
C GLU A 58 -15.57 -3.82 -14.97
N LEU A 59 -14.59 -3.07 -15.50
CA LEU A 59 -13.21 -3.51 -15.63
C LEU A 59 -12.31 -2.93 -14.53
N VAL A 60 -11.26 -3.66 -14.21
CA VAL A 60 -10.15 -3.23 -13.36
C VAL A 60 -8.84 -3.56 -14.04
N THR A 61 -7.86 -2.64 -13.97
CA THR A 61 -6.50 -2.93 -14.40
C THR A 61 -5.89 -4.03 -13.55
N VAL A 62 -5.12 -4.92 -14.15
CA VAL A 62 -4.44 -6.00 -13.43
C VAL A 62 -2.95 -6.02 -13.75
N ALA A 63 -2.15 -6.43 -12.75
CA ALA A 63 -0.76 -6.83 -12.92
C ALA A 63 -0.68 -8.36 -12.88
N GLU A 64 0.04 -8.95 -13.82
CA GLU A 64 0.26 -10.39 -13.84
C GLU A 64 1.27 -10.82 -12.77
N PHE A 65 1.25 -12.10 -12.43
CA PHE A 65 2.23 -12.64 -11.50
C PHE A 65 3.66 -12.44 -12.04
N GLY A 66 4.52 -11.85 -11.19
CA GLY A 66 5.90 -11.52 -11.55
C GLY A 66 6.11 -10.15 -12.18
N GLU A 67 5.05 -9.40 -12.50
CA GLU A 67 5.18 -7.99 -12.87
C GLU A 67 5.48 -7.14 -11.63
N ALA A 68 6.42 -6.21 -11.78
CA ALA A 68 6.76 -5.29 -10.71
C ALA A 68 5.62 -4.28 -10.50
N ILE A 69 5.05 -4.26 -9.28
CA ILE A 69 4.07 -3.27 -8.85
C ILE A 69 4.79 -2.22 -8.02
N TYR A 70 4.74 -0.97 -8.48
CA TYR A 70 5.34 0.16 -7.77
C TYR A 70 4.22 0.95 -7.07
N PRO A 71 4.09 0.83 -5.74
CA PRO A 71 3.13 1.63 -4.99
C PRO A 71 3.47 3.12 -5.09
N THR A 72 2.46 3.97 -5.05
CA THR A 72 2.61 5.43 -5.05
C THR A 72 1.59 6.06 -4.13
N LEU A 73 1.82 7.33 -3.77
CA LEU A 73 0.85 8.15 -3.04
C LEU A 73 -0.08 8.85 -4.04
N LYS A 74 -1.37 8.85 -3.73
CA LYS A 74 -2.40 9.57 -4.48
C LYS A 74 -2.85 10.77 -3.66
N PRO A 75 -2.73 12.00 -4.17
CA PRO A 75 -3.30 13.17 -3.51
C PRO A 75 -4.82 13.00 -3.40
N ILE A 76 -5.37 13.19 -2.20
CA ILE A 76 -6.80 13.07 -1.93
C ILE A 76 -7.40 14.47 -1.76
N ASP A 77 -6.76 15.31 -0.93
CA ASP A 77 -7.23 16.64 -0.63
C ASP A 77 -6.06 17.56 -0.27
N THR A 78 -6.26 18.86 -0.41
CA THR A 78 -5.27 19.89 -0.08
C THR A 78 -5.98 21.11 0.50
N VAL A 79 -5.51 21.58 1.66
CA VAL A 79 -5.96 22.83 2.26
C VAL A 79 -4.78 23.81 2.30
N GLU A 80 -4.89 24.90 1.59
CA GLU A 80 -3.85 25.91 1.47
C GLU A 80 -4.18 27.13 2.36
N ASN A 81 -3.53 27.21 3.52
CA ASN A 81 -3.73 28.30 4.47
C ASN A 81 -2.70 29.44 4.32
N ALA A 82 -1.58 29.18 3.67
CA ALA A 82 -0.48 30.12 3.50
C ALA A 82 0.15 29.94 2.12
N PRO A 83 -0.43 30.52 1.05
CA PRO A 83 -0.01 30.32 -0.33
C PRO A 83 1.44 30.74 -0.64
N ASP A 84 2.01 31.62 0.18
CA ASP A 84 3.38 32.10 0.04
C ASP A 84 4.40 31.28 0.86
N SER A 85 3.97 30.16 1.47
CA SER A 85 4.82 29.31 2.31
C SER A 85 5.09 27.96 1.64
N ASP A 86 6.38 27.57 1.65
CA ASP A 86 6.80 26.23 1.20
C ASP A 86 6.70 25.15 2.30
N LEU A 87 6.14 25.51 3.47
CA LEU A 87 5.99 24.56 4.59
C LEU A 87 4.67 23.80 4.50
N TRP A 88 4.76 22.49 4.50
CA TRP A 88 3.61 21.58 4.38
C TRP A 88 3.47 20.65 5.59
N HIS A 89 2.22 20.43 6.01
CA HIS A 89 1.84 19.32 6.86
C HIS A 89 1.17 18.27 5.98
N THR A 90 1.70 17.06 5.98
CA THR A 90 1.19 15.99 5.12
C THR A 90 0.65 14.85 5.98
N LEU A 91 -0.61 14.46 5.73
CA LEU A 91 -1.21 13.25 6.28
C LEU A 91 -1.16 12.15 5.21
N ILE A 92 -0.58 11.01 5.55
CA ILE A 92 -0.54 9.83 4.69
C ILE A 92 -1.44 8.75 5.30
N GLU A 93 -2.55 8.46 4.63
CA GLU A 93 -3.46 7.39 5.02
C GLU A 93 -3.05 6.09 4.31
N ALA A 94 -2.42 5.18 5.04
CA ALA A 94 -1.93 3.91 4.51
C ALA A 94 -1.58 2.94 5.64
N ASP A 95 -1.26 1.68 5.31
CA ASP A 95 -0.48 0.85 6.21
C ASP A 95 0.88 1.50 6.47
N ASN A 96 1.21 1.66 7.75
CA ASN A 96 2.39 2.39 8.18
C ASN A 96 3.70 1.84 7.59
N TYR A 97 3.85 0.51 7.48
CA TYR A 97 5.06 -0.09 6.91
C TYR A 97 5.23 0.26 5.43
N HIS A 98 4.14 0.21 4.65
CA HIS A 98 4.16 0.55 3.25
C HIS A 98 4.39 2.05 3.03
N ALA A 99 3.78 2.91 3.86
CA ALA A 99 4.03 4.36 3.82
C ALA A 99 5.50 4.69 4.08
N LEU A 100 6.11 4.07 5.09
CA LEU A 100 7.54 4.27 5.40
C LEU A 100 8.45 3.84 4.24
N GLN A 101 8.14 2.73 3.56
CA GLN A 101 8.89 2.30 2.39
C GLN A 101 8.83 3.32 1.24
N LEU A 102 7.68 3.95 1.01
CA LEU A 102 7.55 5.01 0.01
C LEU A 102 8.33 6.27 0.40
N LEU A 103 8.31 6.65 1.67
CA LEU A 103 9.05 7.80 2.17
C LEU A 103 10.56 7.62 2.03
N GLU A 104 11.10 6.40 2.08
CA GLU A 104 12.53 6.14 1.91
C GLU A 104 13.07 6.69 0.57
N TYR A 105 12.27 6.69 -0.50
CA TYR A 105 12.71 7.22 -1.80
C TYR A 105 12.97 8.73 -1.82
N LEU A 106 12.22 9.50 -1.03
CA LEU A 106 12.28 10.96 -1.04
C LEU A 106 12.98 11.55 0.19
N TYR A 107 12.92 10.85 1.32
CA TYR A 107 13.31 11.37 2.63
C TYR A 107 14.43 10.58 3.31
N ALA A 108 15.16 9.71 2.59
CA ALA A 108 16.33 9.05 3.15
C ALA A 108 17.33 10.10 3.69
N GLU A 109 17.75 9.94 4.96
CA GLU A 109 18.70 10.79 5.67
C GLU A 109 18.29 12.28 5.81
N LYS A 110 16.98 12.59 5.69
CA LYS A 110 16.46 13.97 5.70
C LYS A 110 15.55 14.29 6.88
N VAL A 111 15.12 13.31 7.64
CA VAL A 111 14.16 13.52 8.74
C VAL A 111 14.92 13.85 10.02
N ASP A 112 14.58 14.97 10.64
CA ASP A 112 15.24 15.43 11.87
C ASP A 112 14.63 14.85 13.13
N CYS A 113 13.33 14.53 13.11
CA CYS A 113 12.64 13.96 14.26
C CYS A 113 11.59 12.93 13.82
N ILE A 114 11.61 11.76 14.47
CA ILE A 114 10.55 10.77 14.34
C ILE A 114 9.98 10.55 15.74
N TYR A 115 8.68 10.77 15.91
CA TYR A 115 7.93 10.43 17.11
C TYR A 115 6.93 9.33 16.77
N ILE A 116 6.95 8.24 17.53
CA ILE A 116 6.03 7.12 17.35
C ILE A 116 5.44 6.67 18.68
N ASP A 117 4.16 6.37 18.64
CA ASP A 117 3.39 5.77 19.72
C ASP A 117 2.78 4.46 19.19
N PRO A 118 3.55 3.34 19.22
CA PRO A 118 3.12 2.09 18.65
C PRO A 118 2.02 1.45 19.52
N PRO A 119 1.22 0.51 18.98
CA PRO A 119 0.28 -0.23 19.79
C PRO A 119 1.02 -0.99 20.87
N TYR A 120 0.61 -0.75 22.13
CA TYR A 120 1.14 -1.47 23.27
C TYR A 120 0.61 -2.90 23.27
N ASN A 121 1.47 -3.85 23.44
CA ASN A 121 1.15 -5.28 23.38
C ASN A 121 0.48 -5.76 24.70
N THR A 122 -0.54 -5.02 25.15
CA THR A 122 -1.21 -5.23 26.45
C THR A 122 -2.08 -6.47 26.50
N GLY A 123 -2.31 -7.13 25.36
CA GLY A 123 -3.28 -8.25 25.24
C GLY A 123 -4.72 -7.79 25.07
N ALA A 124 -4.98 -6.48 24.96
CA ALA A 124 -6.28 -5.97 24.59
C ALA A 124 -6.57 -6.31 23.10
N LYS A 125 -7.85 -6.57 22.78
CA LYS A 125 -8.29 -6.98 21.43
C LYS A 125 -8.26 -5.85 20.38
N ASP A 126 -7.56 -4.79 20.64
CA ASP A 126 -7.46 -3.57 19.82
C ASP A 126 -6.32 -3.61 18.80
N TRP A 127 -5.42 -4.58 18.89
CA TRP A 127 -4.31 -4.71 17.95
C TRP A 127 -4.69 -5.51 16.69
N LYS A 128 -4.98 -4.80 15.60
CA LYS A 128 -5.46 -5.36 14.31
C LYS A 128 -4.35 -5.61 13.27
N TYR A 129 -3.09 -5.53 13.64
CA TYR A 129 -1.97 -5.62 12.67
C TYR A 129 -1.64 -7.03 12.18
N ASN A 130 -2.34 -8.05 12.66
CA ASN A 130 -2.35 -9.38 12.05
C ASN A 130 -3.78 -9.87 12.01
N ASN A 131 -4.17 -10.52 10.93
CA ASN A 131 -5.49 -11.12 10.75
C ASN A 131 -5.81 -12.21 11.80
N ASP A 132 -4.79 -12.67 12.53
CA ASP A 132 -4.95 -13.56 13.67
C ASP A 132 -4.75 -12.74 14.95
N TYR A 133 -5.82 -12.62 15.73
CA TYR A 133 -5.77 -12.05 17.08
C TYR A 133 -4.64 -12.70 17.88
N VAL A 134 -3.65 -11.90 18.27
CA VAL A 134 -2.68 -12.36 19.26
C VAL A 134 -3.39 -12.37 20.61
N ASP A 135 -3.88 -13.54 21.01
CA ASP A 135 -4.46 -13.74 22.32
C ASP A 135 -3.42 -13.43 23.41
N SER A 136 -3.88 -12.90 24.54
CA SER A 136 -3.04 -12.66 25.73
C SER A 136 -2.33 -13.93 26.23
N SER A 137 -2.82 -15.11 25.84
CA SER A 137 -2.21 -16.42 26.11
C SER A 137 -1.14 -16.84 25.08
N ASP A 138 -0.95 -16.09 23.97
CA ASP A 138 0.04 -16.43 22.96
C ASP A 138 1.46 -16.23 23.50
N ALA A 139 2.19 -17.32 23.69
CA ALA A 139 3.58 -17.31 24.15
C ALA A 139 4.54 -16.56 23.19
N TYR A 140 4.13 -16.32 21.94
CA TYR A 140 4.93 -15.64 20.91
C TYR A 140 4.51 -14.17 20.69
N ARG A 141 3.61 -13.62 21.49
CA ARG A 141 3.09 -12.24 21.29
C ARG A 141 4.20 -11.20 21.30
N HIS A 142 5.16 -11.28 22.22
CA HIS A 142 6.30 -10.37 22.29
C HIS A 142 7.19 -10.47 21.06
N SER A 143 7.48 -11.69 20.59
CA SER A 143 8.28 -11.91 19.38
C SER A 143 7.59 -11.35 18.11
N LYS A 144 6.26 -11.48 18.02
CA LYS A 144 5.47 -10.91 16.92
C LYS A 144 5.51 -9.38 16.95
N TRP A 145 5.32 -8.78 18.11
CA TRP A 145 5.40 -7.33 18.31
C TRP A 145 6.79 -6.80 17.98
N LEU A 146 7.84 -7.41 18.51
CA LEU A 146 9.23 -7.04 18.23
C LEU A 146 9.54 -7.13 16.73
N SER A 147 9.10 -8.19 16.05
CA SER A 147 9.28 -8.33 14.59
C SER A 147 8.56 -7.24 13.79
N MET A 148 7.37 -6.84 14.23
CA MET A 148 6.62 -5.74 13.63
C MET A 148 7.36 -4.42 13.82
N MET A 149 7.85 -4.14 15.01
CA MET A 149 8.59 -2.92 15.34
C MET A 149 9.95 -2.87 14.65
N GLU A 150 10.71 -3.97 14.68
CA GLU A 150 12.04 -4.03 14.06
C GLU A 150 12.03 -3.59 12.60
N LYS A 151 11.08 -4.10 11.81
CA LYS A 151 10.94 -3.75 10.39
C LYS A 151 10.74 -2.25 10.19
N ARG A 152 9.90 -1.63 11.02
CA ARG A 152 9.59 -0.19 10.97
C ARG A 152 10.75 0.66 11.44
N LEU A 153 11.38 0.29 12.55
CA LEU A 153 12.54 0.99 13.09
C LEU A 153 13.75 0.94 12.16
N ARG A 154 13.94 -0.14 11.41
CA ARG A 154 14.98 -0.23 10.38
C ARG A 154 14.78 0.81 9.27
N ILE A 155 13.53 1.03 8.83
CA ILE A 155 13.24 2.06 7.82
C ILE A 155 13.35 3.45 8.48
N ALA A 156 12.79 3.65 9.66
CA ALA A 156 12.90 4.90 10.39
C ALA A 156 14.37 5.36 10.54
N LYS A 157 15.27 4.43 10.87
CA LYS A 157 16.72 4.72 10.93
C LYS A 157 17.28 5.22 9.60
N LYS A 158 16.80 4.70 8.46
CA LYS A 158 17.27 5.16 7.14
C LYS A 158 16.73 6.54 6.76
N LEU A 159 15.55 6.91 7.29
CA LEU A 159 14.96 8.23 7.07
C LEU A 159 15.66 9.32 7.89
N LEU A 160 16.14 8.98 9.08
CA LEU A 160 16.75 9.93 10.01
C LEU A 160 18.06 10.51 9.46
N ASN A 161 18.20 11.82 9.61
CA ASN A 161 19.46 12.52 9.36
C ASN A 161 20.57 11.94 10.27
N PRO A 162 21.67 11.44 9.72
CA PRO A 162 22.68 10.74 10.52
C PRO A 162 23.47 11.67 11.47
N ASN A 163 23.42 12.98 11.28
CA ASN A 163 24.23 13.93 12.04
C ASN A 163 23.46 14.60 13.20
N ASP A 164 22.18 14.90 12.98
CA ASP A 164 21.40 15.68 13.94
C ASP A 164 19.91 15.31 13.86
N SER A 165 19.57 14.19 14.47
CA SER A 165 18.18 13.72 14.48
C SER A 165 17.85 12.98 15.76
N VAL A 166 16.56 12.84 16.06
CA VAL A 166 16.06 12.12 17.23
C VAL A 166 14.93 11.17 16.87
N LEU A 167 14.94 9.99 17.45
CA LEU A 167 13.83 9.04 17.44
C LEU A 167 13.26 8.94 18.86
N ILE A 168 11.97 9.20 19.00
CA ILE A 168 11.23 9.08 20.25
C ILE A 168 10.20 7.96 20.08
N VAL A 169 10.25 6.98 20.96
CA VAL A 169 9.30 5.85 20.99
C VAL A 169 8.65 5.82 22.35
N THR A 170 7.33 5.97 22.41
CA THR A 170 6.57 5.74 23.65
C THR A 170 6.18 4.27 23.73
N ILE A 171 6.30 3.67 24.90
CA ILE A 171 6.09 2.24 25.10
C ILE A 171 5.70 2.01 26.56
N ASP A 172 4.93 0.98 26.86
CA ASP A 172 4.61 0.61 28.24
C ASP A 172 5.75 -0.21 28.87
N GLU A 173 5.65 -0.44 30.16
CA GLU A 173 6.67 -1.15 30.95
C GLU A 173 6.79 -2.66 30.63
N LYS A 174 5.95 -3.20 29.77
CA LYS A 174 5.89 -4.64 29.45
C LYS A 174 6.65 -5.03 28.20
N GLU A 175 6.97 -4.06 27.33
CA GLU A 175 7.77 -4.18 26.12
C GLU A 175 9.06 -3.36 26.26
#